data_bff2f86169fbc0a2a849eb6f68767120
#
_entry.id   bff2f86169fbc0a2a849eb6f68767120
#
_cell.length_a   1.000
_cell.length_b   1.000
_cell.length_c   1.000
_cell.angle_alpha   90.00
_cell.angle_beta   90.00
_cell.angle_gamma   90.00
#
_symmetry.space_group_name_H-M   'P 1'
#
loop_
_entity.id
_entity.type
_entity.pdbx_description
1 polymer ?
#
loop_
_entity_poly.entity_id
_entity_poly.type
_entity_poly.pdbx_seq_one_letter_code
_entity_poly.pdbx_strand_id
1 'polypeptide(L)'
;MQRTALIPLLLLLFISAMDAQTAARPAVPAKPAPSHATTNPAPVSQDTIGPQSYIRPTPDSYRFPNGQTLHYTAEWRLWNAGIATVKMEAAGSEQKLSATADSIGFVSLLYKVADRFEAYFDRKSFCSTHIYKHSEEGLHKRDTNIRFDQLRRKAILDEKNLKNNETKHTEQDIPGCVTDVISAIFYVGSLPLEVGQAYTFPLNDGGKTVDVKAYVRAREDIKTDAGTFHTIRVEPEAESGVLKGKGKAWIWYTDDANHTPVQMRTRMFWGMLTFKLTRIDRAQ
;
A
#
# COMPACT_ATOMS: atom_id res chain seq x y z
N MET A 1 -31.39 2.29 -20.23
CA MET A 1 -30.03 2.31 -20.80
C MET A 1 -29.07 2.51 -19.63
N GLN A 2 -28.59 1.39 -19.08
CA GLN A 2 -27.63 1.38 -17.95
C GLN A 2 -26.24 1.72 -18.49
N ARG A 3 -25.70 2.85 -18.07
CA ARG A 3 -24.30 3.21 -18.31
C ARG A 3 -23.43 2.43 -17.33
N THR A 4 -22.84 1.35 -17.79
CA THR A 4 -21.77 0.61 -17.09
C THR A 4 -20.56 1.53 -16.99
N ALA A 5 -20.32 2.07 -15.81
CA ALA A 5 -19.08 2.77 -15.48
C ALA A 5 -17.95 1.74 -15.47
N LEU A 6 -17.07 1.78 -16.47
CA LEU A 6 -15.77 1.12 -16.46
C LEU A 6 -14.89 1.83 -15.41
N ILE A 7 -14.63 1.14 -14.32
CA ILE A 7 -13.84 1.63 -13.17
C ILE A 7 -12.36 1.30 -13.39
N PRO A 8 -11.46 2.21 -12.97
CA PRO A 8 -10.05 2.24 -13.35
C PRO A 8 -9.22 1.03 -12.95
N LEU A 9 -8.38 0.61 -13.87
CA LEU A 9 -7.60 -0.62 -13.88
C LEU A 9 -6.41 -0.63 -12.90
N LEU A 10 -5.91 0.50 -12.47
CA LEU A 10 -4.69 0.62 -11.67
C LEU A 10 -4.90 1.07 -10.22
N LEU A 11 -6.15 1.20 -9.78
CA LEU A 11 -6.51 1.90 -8.52
C LEU A 11 -6.12 1.17 -7.22
N LEU A 12 -5.52 -0.01 -7.24
CA LEU A 12 -5.34 -0.83 -6.03
C LEU A 12 -3.90 -0.98 -5.52
N LEU A 13 -2.92 -0.51 -6.23
CA LEU A 13 -1.65 -0.16 -5.59
C LEU A 13 -1.76 1.24 -4.93
N PHE A 14 -2.81 2.01 -5.27
CA PHE A 14 -2.94 3.42 -4.94
C PHE A 14 -4.40 3.81 -4.72
N ILE A 15 -5.00 3.29 -3.66
CA ILE A 15 -6.41 3.60 -3.32
C ILE A 15 -6.52 5.06 -2.91
N SER A 16 -7.00 5.88 -3.83
CA SER A 16 -7.57 7.18 -3.48
C SER A 16 -8.99 6.94 -2.97
N ALA A 17 -9.30 7.48 -1.79
CA ALA A 17 -10.61 7.40 -1.18
C ALA A 17 -11.71 7.89 -2.13
N MET A 18 -12.60 7.00 -2.57
CA MET A 18 -13.87 7.41 -3.16
C MET A 18 -14.81 7.82 -2.03
N ASP A 19 -15.27 9.06 -2.08
CA ASP A 19 -16.29 9.62 -1.20
C ASP A 19 -17.55 8.74 -1.19
N ALA A 20 -17.79 8.05 -0.09
CA ALA A 20 -19.10 7.53 0.26
C ALA A 20 -19.83 8.62 1.01
N GLN A 21 -20.65 9.41 0.32
CA GLN A 21 -21.65 10.26 0.96
C GLN A 21 -22.65 9.36 1.68
N THR A 22 -22.47 9.22 2.98
CA THR A 22 -23.45 8.57 3.85
C THR A 22 -24.49 9.61 4.25
N ALA A 23 -25.64 9.54 3.62
CA ALA A 23 -26.82 10.28 4.06
C ALA A 23 -27.18 9.89 5.51
N ALA A 24 -27.17 10.87 6.40
CA ALA A 24 -27.54 10.71 7.79
C ALA A 24 -29.03 10.33 7.91
N ARG A 25 -29.33 9.20 8.52
CA ARG A 25 -30.67 8.82 8.96
C ARG A 25 -30.94 9.48 10.33
N PRO A 26 -32.09 10.08 10.56
CA PRO A 26 -32.40 10.69 11.85
C PRO A 26 -32.59 9.62 12.94
N ALA A 27 -32.04 9.90 14.12
CA ALA A 27 -32.11 9.07 15.30
C ALA A 27 -33.51 9.07 15.94
N VAL A 28 -34.00 7.89 16.29
CA VAL A 28 -35.20 7.67 17.12
C VAL A 28 -34.76 7.69 18.59
N PRO A 29 -35.46 8.39 19.50
CA PRO A 29 -35.04 8.46 20.89
C PRO A 29 -35.34 7.15 21.64
N ALA A 30 -34.39 6.65 22.39
CA ALA A 30 -34.49 5.49 23.24
C ALA A 30 -34.99 5.88 24.63
N LYS A 31 -35.90 5.06 25.17
CA LYS A 31 -36.55 5.11 26.48
C LYS A 31 -35.57 4.65 27.59
N PRO A 32 -35.54 5.28 28.77
CA PRO A 32 -34.60 4.90 29.81
C PRO A 32 -35.11 3.64 30.58
N ALA A 33 -34.15 2.72 30.89
CA ALA A 33 -34.37 1.58 31.75
C ALA A 33 -33.68 1.80 33.12
N PRO A 34 -34.18 1.17 34.20
CA PRO A 34 -33.86 1.53 35.58
C PRO A 34 -32.50 0.95 36.05
N SER A 35 -31.86 1.73 36.92
CA SER A 35 -30.66 1.43 37.67
C SER A 35 -30.88 0.37 38.72
N HIS A 36 -30.00 -0.65 38.78
CA HIS A 36 -29.69 -1.38 40.03
C HIS A 36 -28.16 -1.53 40.12
N ALA A 37 -27.63 -0.89 41.13
CA ALA A 37 -26.25 -1.05 41.56
C ALA A 37 -26.05 -2.36 42.30
N THR A 38 -24.99 -3.09 41.97
CA THR A 38 -24.31 -3.99 42.92
C THR A 38 -22.85 -4.10 42.55
N THR A 39 -22.00 -3.56 43.37
CA THR A 39 -20.54 -3.56 43.32
C THR A 39 -20.01 -4.94 43.74
N ASN A 40 -19.23 -5.55 42.83
CA ASN A 40 -18.18 -6.49 43.18
C ASN A 40 -16.96 -6.19 42.28
N PRO A 41 -15.74 -6.06 42.83
CA PRO A 41 -14.57 -5.87 42.00
C PRO A 41 -14.25 -7.19 41.27
N ALA A 42 -14.41 -7.19 39.97
CA ALA A 42 -13.98 -8.27 39.13
C ALA A 42 -12.43 -8.33 39.09
N PRO A 43 -11.82 -9.53 38.98
CA PRO A 43 -10.40 -9.68 38.88
C PRO A 43 -9.90 -8.95 37.61
N VAL A 44 -8.81 -8.19 37.78
CA VAL A 44 -8.08 -7.54 36.68
C VAL A 44 -7.74 -8.62 35.66
N SER A 45 -8.45 -8.66 34.55
CA SER A 45 -8.10 -9.46 33.39
C SER A 45 -6.73 -8.98 32.93
N GLN A 46 -5.74 -9.86 32.97
CA GLN A 46 -4.49 -9.65 32.27
C GLN A 46 -4.86 -9.56 30.80
N ASP A 47 -4.91 -8.33 30.28
CA ASP A 47 -5.01 -8.08 28.84
C ASP A 47 -3.87 -8.84 28.17
N THR A 48 -4.21 -9.92 27.52
CA THR A 48 -3.36 -10.55 26.52
C THR A 48 -3.12 -9.51 25.44
N ILE A 49 -2.01 -8.76 25.55
CA ILE A 49 -1.55 -7.83 24.53
C ILE A 49 -1.36 -8.69 23.28
N GLY A 50 -2.32 -8.62 22.37
CA GLY A 50 -2.18 -9.19 21.03
C GLY A 50 -0.96 -8.58 20.34
N PRO A 51 -0.43 -9.17 19.26
CA PRO A 51 0.74 -8.66 18.58
C PRO A 51 0.53 -7.20 18.21
N GLN A 52 1.26 -6.31 18.88
CA GLN A 52 1.13 -4.86 18.71
C GLN A 52 1.55 -4.50 17.28
N SER A 53 0.71 -3.72 16.59
CA SER A 53 1.01 -3.20 15.26
C SER A 53 2.08 -2.11 15.36
N TYR A 54 3.24 -2.33 14.77
CA TYR A 54 4.33 -1.34 14.73
C TYR A 54 5.30 -1.59 13.58
N ILE A 55 5.98 -0.54 13.14
CA ILE A 55 7.07 -0.63 12.17
C ILE A 55 8.35 -1.03 12.93
N ARG A 56 8.95 -2.15 12.54
CA ARG A 56 10.23 -2.59 13.06
C ARG A 56 11.37 -1.77 12.47
N PRO A 57 12.37 -1.38 13.24
CA PRO A 57 13.56 -0.74 12.69
C PRO A 57 14.22 -1.61 11.63
N THR A 58 14.85 -0.95 10.66
CA THR A 58 15.60 -1.63 9.60
C THR A 58 16.72 -2.48 10.22
N PRO A 59 16.82 -3.77 9.92
CA PRO A 59 17.94 -4.58 10.36
C PRO A 59 19.27 -4.06 9.82
N ASP A 60 20.32 -4.08 10.63
CA ASP A 60 21.68 -3.61 10.23
C ASP A 60 22.24 -4.41 9.03
N SER A 61 21.79 -5.66 8.87
CA SER A 61 22.15 -6.53 7.74
C SER A 61 21.43 -6.17 6.43
N TYR A 62 20.30 -5.45 6.49
CA TYR A 62 19.54 -5.12 5.29
C TYR A 62 20.28 -4.10 4.43
N ARG A 63 20.32 -4.36 3.14
CA ARG A 63 20.94 -3.46 2.14
C ARG A 63 19.86 -2.94 1.21
N PHE A 64 19.61 -1.62 1.32
CA PHE A 64 18.70 -0.94 0.40
C PHE A 64 19.20 -1.09 -1.05
N PRO A 65 18.34 -1.42 -2.02
CA PRO A 65 18.71 -1.56 -3.43
C PRO A 65 18.93 -0.20 -4.10
N ASN A 66 19.78 0.63 -3.51
CA ASN A 66 20.09 1.98 -4.00
C ASN A 66 20.64 1.96 -5.41
N GLY A 67 20.11 2.85 -6.28
CA GLY A 67 20.49 2.94 -7.68
C GLY A 67 19.91 1.83 -8.56
N GLN A 68 19.15 0.90 -8.01
CA GLN A 68 18.45 -0.10 -8.81
C GLN A 68 17.10 0.43 -9.30
N THR A 69 16.78 0.12 -10.56
CA THR A 69 15.46 0.31 -11.13
C THR A 69 14.87 -1.04 -11.51
N LEU A 70 13.73 -1.37 -10.91
CA LEU A 70 12.97 -2.57 -11.20
C LEU A 70 11.91 -2.23 -12.26
N HIS A 71 11.87 -2.98 -13.37
CA HIS A 71 10.90 -2.81 -14.44
C HIS A 71 9.90 -3.95 -14.42
N TYR A 72 8.62 -3.63 -14.54
CA TYR A 72 7.53 -4.60 -14.52
C TYR A 72 6.62 -4.45 -15.73
N THR A 73 6.10 -5.57 -16.21
CA THR A 73 4.92 -5.61 -17.06
C THR A 73 3.70 -5.90 -16.19
N ALA A 74 2.64 -5.14 -16.39
CA ALA A 74 1.35 -5.35 -15.74
C ALA A 74 0.44 -6.17 -16.66
N GLU A 75 0.08 -7.38 -16.23
CA GLU A 75 -0.83 -8.27 -16.94
C GLU A 75 -2.23 -8.23 -16.33
N TRP A 76 -3.23 -8.03 -17.16
CA TRP A 76 -4.63 -8.17 -16.78
C TRP A 76 -5.27 -9.31 -17.57
N ARG A 77 -5.66 -10.39 -16.86
CA ARG A 77 -6.09 -11.64 -17.50
C ARG A 77 -4.96 -12.18 -18.39
N LEU A 78 -5.13 -12.12 -19.73
CA LEU A 78 -4.18 -12.59 -20.75
C LEU A 78 -3.53 -11.43 -21.54
N TRP A 79 -3.78 -10.18 -21.15
CA TRP A 79 -3.33 -8.99 -21.88
C TRP A 79 -2.24 -8.25 -21.11
N ASN A 80 -1.21 -7.81 -21.83
CA ASN A 80 -0.29 -6.81 -21.29
C ASN A 80 -1.04 -5.48 -21.21
N ALA A 81 -1.36 -5.08 -19.99
CA ALA A 81 -2.19 -3.91 -19.70
C ALA A 81 -1.36 -2.65 -19.46
N GLY A 82 -0.12 -2.80 -19.00
CA GLY A 82 0.73 -1.67 -18.63
C GLY A 82 2.16 -2.06 -18.36
N ILE A 83 2.94 -1.04 -18.07
CA ILE A 83 4.32 -1.13 -17.56
C ILE A 83 4.43 -0.31 -16.28
N ALA A 84 5.34 -0.73 -15.41
CA ALA A 84 5.65 0.02 -14.20
C ALA A 84 7.16 -0.01 -13.93
N THR A 85 7.66 1.03 -13.28
CA THR A 85 9.04 1.05 -12.80
C THR A 85 9.06 1.45 -11.33
N VAL A 86 10.03 0.93 -10.59
CA VAL A 86 10.32 1.37 -9.21
C VAL A 86 11.81 1.53 -9.07
N LYS A 87 12.24 2.72 -8.66
CA LYS A 87 13.64 3.06 -8.40
C LYS A 87 13.81 3.46 -6.95
N MET A 88 14.88 2.97 -6.30
CA MET A 88 15.24 3.38 -4.95
C MET A 88 16.57 4.14 -4.97
N GLU A 89 16.63 5.24 -4.23
CA GLU A 89 17.81 6.10 -4.12
C GLU A 89 17.98 6.59 -2.68
N ALA A 90 19.25 6.76 -2.27
CA ALA A 90 19.54 7.40 -0.99
C ALA A 90 19.32 8.92 -1.10
N ALA A 91 18.60 9.50 -0.15
CA ALA A 91 18.30 10.92 -0.05
C ALA A 91 18.66 11.45 1.35
N GLY A 92 19.95 11.63 1.62
CA GLY A 92 20.44 12.01 2.95
C GLY A 92 20.18 10.93 4.00
N SER A 93 19.41 11.26 5.06
CA SER A 93 18.95 10.31 6.09
C SER A 93 17.78 9.45 5.66
N GLU A 94 17.16 9.77 4.53
CA GLU A 94 15.99 9.08 4.00
C GLU A 94 16.34 8.18 2.82
N GLN A 95 15.40 7.33 2.46
CA GLN A 95 15.32 6.66 1.17
C GLN A 95 14.21 7.31 0.35
N LYS A 96 14.46 7.48 -0.94
CA LYS A 96 13.49 7.91 -1.94
C LYS A 96 13.11 6.72 -2.82
N LEU A 97 11.82 6.47 -2.96
CA LEU A 97 11.25 5.59 -3.97
C LEU A 97 10.59 6.45 -5.05
N SER A 98 10.99 6.24 -6.30
CA SER A 98 10.32 6.82 -7.46
C SER A 98 9.65 5.69 -8.24
N ALA A 99 8.34 5.77 -8.41
CA ALA A 99 7.59 4.76 -9.15
C ALA A 99 6.76 5.37 -10.28
N THR A 100 6.65 4.65 -11.38
CA THR A 100 5.80 5.01 -12.52
C THR A 100 4.87 3.86 -12.85
N ALA A 101 3.69 4.18 -13.37
CA ALA A 101 2.78 3.19 -13.93
C ALA A 101 2.06 3.79 -15.13
N ASP A 102 2.17 3.11 -16.27
CA ASP A 102 1.58 3.54 -17.54
C ASP A 102 0.79 2.40 -18.17
N SER A 103 -0.45 2.67 -18.59
CA SER A 103 -1.20 1.71 -19.43
C SER A 103 -0.65 1.69 -20.85
N ILE A 104 -0.67 0.51 -21.50
CA ILE A 104 -0.16 0.32 -22.86
C ILE A 104 -1.17 -0.37 -23.77
N GLY A 105 -0.91 -0.32 -25.07
CA GLY A 105 -1.67 -1.05 -26.10
C GLY A 105 -3.17 -0.74 -26.08
N PHE A 106 -3.98 -1.76 -26.32
CA PHE A 106 -5.44 -1.62 -26.37
C PHE A 106 -6.05 -1.13 -25.05
N VAL A 107 -5.44 -1.47 -23.91
CA VAL A 107 -5.92 -1.03 -22.60
C VAL A 107 -5.81 0.48 -22.45
N SER A 108 -4.75 1.10 -22.97
CA SER A 108 -4.56 2.56 -22.90
C SER A 108 -5.58 3.33 -23.73
N LEU A 109 -6.16 2.72 -24.78
CA LEU A 109 -7.24 3.31 -25.56
C LEU A 109 -8.58 3.30 -24.80
N LEU A 110 -8.81 2.27 -23.99
CA LEU A 110 -10.02 2.13 -23.17
C LEU A 110 -9.92 2.94 -21.88
N TYR A 111 -8.75 2.91 -21.27
CA TYR A 111 -8.50 3.55 -19.99
C TYR A 111 -7.01 3.94 -19.86
N LYS A 112 -6.72 5.23 -20.11
CA LYS A 112 -5.37 5.76 -19.97
C LYS A 112 -5.01 5.82 -18.49
N VAL A 113 -3.83 5.29 -18.15
CA VAL A 113 -3.16 5.49 -16.86
C VAL A 113 -1.78 6.05 -17.13
N ALA A 114 -1.40 7.10 -16.39
CA ALA A 114 -0.06 7.66 -16.37
C ALA A 114 0.20 8.22 -14.97
N ASP A 115 0.64 7.36 -14.06
CA ASP A 115 0.88 7.70 -12.65
C ASP A 115 2.37 7.83 -12.35
N ARG A 116 2.69 8.79 -11.50
CA ARG A 116 4.05 9.05 -11.02
C ARG A 116 4.01 9.21 -9.51
N PHE A 117 4.93 8.54 -8.84
CA PHE A 117 5.03 8.54 -7.39
C PHE A 117 6.43 8.87 -6.93
N GLU A 118 6.49 9.61 -5.86
CA GLU A 118 7.68 9.73 -5.03
C GLU A 118 7.28 9.50 -3.58
N ALA A 119 7.93 8.57 -2.92
CA ALA A 119 7.75 8.28 -1.50
C ALA A 119 9.09 8.39 -0.79
N TYR A 120 9.09 9.01 0.37
CA TYR A 120 10.27 9.17 1.21
C TYR A 120 10.02 8.52 2.57
N PHE A 121 11.01 7.82 3.08
CA PHE A 121 10.96 7.22 4.42
C PHE A 121 12.32 7.26 5.11
N ASP A 122 12.31 7.30 6.42
CA ASP A 122 13.54 7.28 7.22
C ASP A 122 14.25 5.93 7.13
N ARG A 123 15.55 5.93 6.88
CA ARG A 123 16.36 4.72 6.64
C ARG A 123 16.43 3.78 7.82
N LYS A 124 16.33 4.29 9.05
CA LYS A 124 16.48 3.49 10.27
C LYS A 124 15.15 2.90 10.73
N SER A 125 14.10 3.70 10.67
CA SER A 125 12.80 3.33 11.21
C SER A 125 11.81 2.79 10.17
N PHE A 126 12.05 2.99 8.87
CA PHE A 126 11.08 2.75 7.77
C PHE A 126 9.78 3.58 7.88
N CYS A 127 9.77 4.59 8.74
CA CYS A 127 8.61 5.47 8.85
C CYS A 127 8.54 6.37 7.63
N SER A 128 7.42 6.37 6.91
CA SER A 128 7.17 7.30 5.81
C SER A 128 7.18 8.74 6.32
N THR A 129 7.76 9.64 5.55
CA THR A 129 7.86 11.07 5.86
C THR A 129 7.07 11.91 4.88
N HIS A 130 7.10 11.54 3.60
CA HIS A 130 6.46 12.30 2.55
C HIS A 130 6.10 11.42 1.35
N ILE A 131 4.95 11.72 0.71
CA ILE A 131 4.52 11.13 -0.56
C ILE A 131 4.08 12.27 -1.48
N TYR A 132 4.55 12.21 -2.71
CA TYR A 132 3.99 12.97 -3.82
C TYR A 132 3.43 12.00 -4.87
N LYS A 133 2.19 12.22 -5.31
CA LYS A 133 1.54 11.46 -6.36
C LYS A 133 0.97 12.38 -7.42
N HIS A 134 1.37 12.22 -8.68
CA HIS A 134 0.67 12.72 -9.85
C HIS A 134 -0.09 11.57 -10.49
N SER A 135 -1.41 11.68 -10.63
CA SER A 135 -2.26 10.66 -11.23
C SER A 135 -2.99 11.17 -12.45
N GLU A 136 -2.88 10.40 -13.54
CA GLU A 136 -3.75 10.53 -14.71
C GLU A 136 -4.46 9.20 -14.94
N GLU A 137 -5.70 9.07 -14.48
CA GLU A 137 -6.49 7.84 -14.54
C GLU A 137 -7.80 8.09 -15.29
N GLY A 138 -7.85 7.74 -16.56
CA GLY A 138 -8.97 8.00 -17.45
C GLY A 138 -9.27 9.49 -17.56
N LEU A 139 -10.40 9.92 -16.98
CA LEU A 139 -10.79 11.32 -16.93
C LEU A 139 -10.35 12.04 -15.65
N HIS A 140 -9.77 11.35 -14.71
CA HIS A 140 -9.32 11.93 -13.44
C HIS A 140 -7.86 12.32 -13.52
N LYS A 141 -7.56 13.56 -13.14
CA LYS A 141 -6.19 14.07 -13.04
C LYS A 141 -6.03 14.80 -11.73
N ARG A 142 -5.07 14.38 -10.92
CA ARG A 142 -4.85 14.99 -9.61
C ARG A 142 -3.39 14.93 -9.19
N ASP A 143 -3.00 15.94 -8.42
CA ASP A 143 -1.79 15.93 -7.62
C ASP A 143 -2.15 15.72 -6.16
N THR A 144 -1.43 14.83 -5.50
CA THR A 144 -1.60 14.54 -4.07
C THR A 144 -0.26 14.65 -3.38
N ASN A 145 -0.25 15.36 -2.26
CA ASN A 145 0.92 15.53 -1.41
C ASN A 145 0.51 15.09 0.00
N ILE A 146 1.28 14.16 0.61
CA ILE A 146 1.04 13.68 1.96
C ILE A 146 2.31 13.85 2.76
N ARG A 147 2.19 14.52 3.91
CA ARG A 147 3.28 14.67 4.88
C ARG A 147 2.91 13.94 6.17
N PHE A 148 3.84 13.18 6.70
CA PHE A 148 3.69 12.45 7.95
C PHE A 148 4.47 13.17 9.06
N ASP A 149 3.74 13.89 9.90
CA ASP A 149 4.29 14.51 11.12
C ASP A 149 4.20 13.51 12.27
N GLN A 150 5.29 12.78 12.50
CA GLN A 150 5.36 11.75 13.53
C GLN A 150 5.31 12.33 14.94
N LEU A 151 5.82 13.57 15.15
CA LEU A 151 5.79 14.24 16.44
C LEU A 151 4.38 14.66 16.83
N ARG A 152 3.65 15.27 15.88
CA ARG A 152 2.25 15.64 16.07
C ARG A 152 1.30 14.45 15.88
N ARG A 153 1.78 13.32 15.40
CA ARG A 153 0.99 12.13 15.04
C ARG A 153 -0.10 12.46 14.04
N LYS A 154 0.26 13.19 12.99
CA LYS A 154 -0.66 13.60 11.93
C LYS A 154 -0.16 13.20 10.56
N ALA A 155 -1.06 12.72 9.72
CA ALA A 155 -0.89 12.69 8.28
C ALA A 155 -1.66 13.88 7.69
N ILE A 156 -0.97 14.71 6.92
CA ILE A 156 -1.50 15.93 6.32
C ILE A 156 -1.55 15.69 4.82
N LEU A 157 -2.74 15.66 4.26
CA LEU A 157 -3.00 15.41 2.84
C LEU A 157 -3.49 16.69 2.18
N ASP A 158 -2.78 17.10 1.13
CA ASP A 158 -3.16 18.17 0.21
C ASP A 158 -3.39 17.54 -1.17
N GLU A 159 -4.60 17.62 -1.69
CA GLU A 159 -4.98 17.11 -3.00
C GLU A 159 -5.49 18.24 -3.90
N LYS A 160 -5.04 18.27 -5.16
CA LYS A 160 -5.50 19.19 -6.18
C LYS A 160 -6.07 18.42 -7.37
N ASN A 161 -7.32 18.64 -7.69
CA ASN A 161 -7.93 18.18 -8.93
C ASN A 161 -7.49 19.09 -10.09
N LEU A 162 -6.77 18.55 -11.06
CA LEU A 162 -6.18 19.34 -12.16
C LEU A 162 -7.19 19.74 -13.25
N LYS A 163 -8.42 19.21 -13.20
CA LYS A 163 -9.46 19.57 -14.17
C LYS A 163 -10.21 20.83 -13.81
N ASN A 164 -10.54 20.99 -12.53
CA ASN A 164 -11.36 22.10 -12.03
C ASN A 164 -10.61 22.97 -11.03
N ASN A 165 -9.33 22.66 -10.75
CA ASN A 165 -8.48 23.32 -9.77
C ASN A 165 -9.01 23.29 -8.32
N GLU A 166 -9.95 22.41 -8.01
CA GLU A 166 -10.40 22.22 -6.64
C GLU A 166 -9.27 21.63 -5.80
N THR A 167 -9.11 22.16 -4.59
CA THR A 167 -8.15 21.68 -3.61
C THR A 167 -8.86 21.10 -2.39
N LYS A 168 -8.32 20.01 -1.87
CA LYS A 168 -8.79 19.37 -0.64
C LYS A 168 -7.62 19.29 0.33
N HIS A 169 -7.84 19.76 1.56
CA HIS A 169 -6.91 19.62 2.67
C HIS A 169 -7.52 18.70 3.72
N THR A 170 -6.77 17.73 4.23
CA THR A 170 -7.25 16.79 5.26
C THR A 170 -6.11 16.47 6.22
N GLU A 171 -6.39 16.58 7.51
CA GLU A 171 -5.54 16.05 8.57
C GLU A 171 -6.19 14.83 9.20
N GLN A 172 -5.38 13.81 9.51
CA GLN A 172 -5.84 12.61 10.20
C GLN A 172 -4.81 12.15 11.22
N ASP A 173 -5.30 11.53 12.29
CA ASP A 173 -4.43 10.95 13.31
C ASP A 173 -3.73 9.69 12.80
N ILE A 174 -2.46 9.55 13.15
CA ILE A 174 -1.67 8.34 12.90
C ILE A 174 -1.03 7.85 14.20
N PRO A 175 -0.71 6.56 14.33
CA PRO A 175 -0.12 6.01 15.56
C PRO A 175 1.36 6.42 15.79
N GLY A 176 1.86 7.44 15.10
CA GLY A 176 3.25 7.86 15.07
C GLY A 176 3.92 7.39 13.79
N CYS A 177 4.72 6.33 13.87
CA CYS A 177 5.35 5.75 12.69
C CYS A 177 4.33 4.94 11.88
N VAL A 178 4.20 5.27 10.59
CA VAL A 178 3.42 4.51 9.60
C VAL A 178 4.27 4.31 8.36
N THR A 179 3.96 3.31 7.56
CA THR A 179 4.49 3.18 6.20
C THR A 179 3.41 3.50 5.17
N ASP A 180 3.80 3.90 3.98
CA ASP A 180 2.91 4.04 2.82
C ASP A 180 2.88 2.75 2.00
N VAL A 181 1.99 2.69 1.00
CA VAL A 181 1.74 1.49 0.20
C VAL A 181 2.97 1.02 -0.58
N ILE A 182 3.76 1.95 -1.14
CA ILE A 182 4.95 1.59 -1.94
C ILE A 182 6.11 1.23 -1.03
N SER A 183 6.36 2.05 -0.01
CA SER A 183 7.41 1.78 0.96
C SER A 183 7.18 0.47 1.72
N ALA A 184 5.90 0.09 1.96
CA ALA A 184 5.54 -1.17 2.61
C ALA A 184 6.04 -2.41 1.87
N ILE A 185 6.13 -2.38 0.53
CA ILE A 185 6.67 -3.49 -0.25
C ILE A 185 8.13 -3.74 0.15
N PHE A 186 8.93 -2.68 0.24
CA PHE A 186 10.35 -2.79 0.63
C PHE A 186 10.53 -2.98 2.14
N TYR A 187 9.63 -2.42 2.95
CA TYR A 187 9.60 -2.68 4.39
C TYR A 187 9.43 -4.18 4.67
N VAL A 188 8.44 -4.82 4.04
CA VAL A 188 8.23 -6.27 4.18
C VAL A 188 9.46 -7.04 3.68
N GLY A 189 10.07 -6.62 2.55
CA GLY A 189 11.33 -7.21 2.05
C GLY A 189 12.52 -7.04 3.00
N SER A 190 12.50 -6.07 3.92
CA SER A 190 13.56 -5.90 4.92
C SER A 190 13.44 -6.83 6.13
N LEU A 191 12.29 -7.49 6.29
CA LEU A 191 12.03 -8.39 7.40
C LEU A 191 12.56 -9.81 7.15
N PRO A 192 12.83 -10.60 8.20
CA PRO A 192 13.10 -12.02 8.04
C PRO A 192 11.85 -12.73 7.47
N LEU A 193 11.94 -13.24 6.25
CA LEU A 193 10.81 -13.88 5.57
C LEU A 193 10.82 -15.41 5.76
N GLU A 194 10.55 -15.86 6.98
CA GLU A 194 10.44 -17.28 7.28
C GLU A 194 8.99 -17.78 7.16
N VAL A 195 8.78 -18.89 6.47
CA VAL A 195 7.45 -19.49 6.27
C VAL A 195 6.79 -19.80 7.61
N GLY A 196 5.54 -19.37 7.75
CA GLY A 196 4.75 -19.47 8.99
C GLY A 196 4.76 -18.21 9.85
N GLN A 197 5.67 -17.26 9.62
CA GLN A 197 5.68 -15.98 10.33
C GLN A 197 4.63 -15.00 9.77
N ALA A 198 4.28 -14.03 10.61
CA ALA A 198 3.42 -12.92 10.23
C ALA A 198 3.87 -11.63 10.93
N TYR A 199 3.73 -10.50 10.23
CA TYR A 199 4.12 -9.18 10.69
C TYR A 199 2.94 -8.22 10.58
N THR A 200 2.59 -7.57 11.70
CA THR A 200 1.51 -6.57 11.71
C THR A 200 2.12 -5.17 11.83
N PHE A 201 1.71 -4.27 10.94
CA PHE A 201 2.23 -2.90 10.89
C PHE A 201 1.18 -1.90 10.40
N PRO A 202 1.26 -0.63 10.84
CA PRO A 202 0.35 0.41 10.41
C PRO A 202 0.75 0.93 9.02
N LEU A 203 -0.19 0.92 8.09
CA LEU A 203 -0.06 1.43 6.73
C LEU A 203 -1.03 2.58 6.52
N ASN A 204 -0.55 3.71 5.99
CA ASN A 204 -1.38 4.82 5.58
C ASN A 204 -1.49 4.86 4.04
N ASP A 205 -2.71 4.82 3.52
CA ASP A 205 -3.01 4.81 2.09
C ASP A 205 -3.27 6.22 1.50
N GLY A 206 -3.02 7.25 2.31
CA GLY A 206 -3.30 8.65 1.98
C GLY A 206 -4.67 9.13 2.44
N GLY A 207 -5.55 8.23 2.83
CA GLY A 207 -6.89 8.56 3.33
C GLY A 207 -7.16 8.00 4.72
N LYS A 208 -6.50 6.90 5.08
CA LYS A 208 -6.68 6.21 6.35
C LYS A 208 -5.42 5.46 6.75
N THR A 209 -5.23 5.30 8.06
CA THR A 209 -4.29 4.33 8.61
C THR A 209 -5.03 3.04 8.91
N VAL A 210 -4.49 1.92 8.44
CA VAL A 210 -5.01 0.57 8.67
C VAL A 210 -3.89 -0.35 9.12
N ASP A 211 -4.21 -1.32 9.96
CA ASP A 211 -3.27 -2.38 10.28
C ASP A 211 -3.27 -3.42 9.17
N VAL A 212 -2.07 -3.69 8.65
CA VAL A 212 -1.82 -4.72 7.66
C VAL A 212 -1.05 -5.85 8.31
N LYS A 213 -1.51 -7.08 8.10
CA LYS A 213 -0.83 -8.29 8.53
C LYS A 213 -0.27 -9.03 7.31
N ALA A 214 1.05 -9.05 7.20
CA ALA A 214 1.76 -9.73 6.13
C ALA A 214 2.12 -11.15 6.57
N TYR A 215 1.51 -12.15 5.95
CA TYR A 215 1.75 -13.56 6.23
C TYR A 215 2.80 -14.13 5.28
N VAL A 216 3.86 -14.72 5.78
CA VAL A 216 4.85 -15.48 5.00
C VAL A 216 4.32 -16.89 4.78
N ARG A 217 3.96 -17.24 3.53
CA ARG A 217 3.16 -18.45 3.27
C ARG A 217 3.93 -19.64 2.73
N ALA A 218 4.76 -19.43 1.72
CA ALA A 218 5.36 -20.54 1.00
C ALA A 218 6.65 -20.13 0.30
N ARG A 219 7.50 -21.11 -0.03
CA ARG A 219 8.57 -21.00 -1.01
C ARG A 219 8.12 -21.64 -2.30
N GLU A 220 8.31 -20.96 -3.42
CA GLU A 220 7.91 -21.43 -4.75
C GLU A 220 8.73 -20.75 -5.84
N ASP A 221 8.85 -21.41 -6.99
CA ASP A 221 9.59 -20.85 -8.11
C ASP A 221 8.68 -19.98 -8.97
N ILE A 222 9.15 -18.78 -9.31
CA ILE A 222 8.45 -17.85 -10.18
C ILE A 222 9.31 -17.59 -11.42
N LYS A 223 8.68 -17.77 -12.59
CA LYS A 223 9.28 -17.44 -13.89
C LYS A 223 8.73 -16.11 -14.38
N THR A 224 9.63 -15.21 -14.73
CA THR A 224 9.35 -13.89 -15.33
C THR A 224 10.28 -13.70 -16.53
N ASP A 225 10.13 -12.59 -17.26
CA ASP A 225 11.05 -12.24 -18.36
C ASP A 225 12.46 -11.91 -17.85
N ALA A 226 12.60 -11.50 -16.59
CA ALA A 226 13.89 -11.27 -15.94
C ALA A 226 14.62 -12.58 -15.55
N GLY A 227 13.94 -13.73 -15.59
CA GLY A 227 14.49 -15.04 -15.24
C GLY A 227 13.57 -15.91 -14.40
N THR A 228 14.14 -17.00 -13.88
CA THR A 228 13.48 -17.89 -12.91
C THR A 228 14.08 -17.60 -11.53
N PHE A 229 13.24 -17.43 -10.54
CA PHE A 229 13.63 -17.04 -9.19
C PHE A 229 13.04 -18.03 -8.16
N HIS A 230 13.87 -18.50 -7.23
CA HIS A 230 13.37 -19.06 -5.99
C HIS A 230 12.78 -17.93 -5.15
N THR A 231 11.57 -18.08 -4.69
CA THR A 231 10.86 -16.97 -4.05
C THR A 231 10.17 -17.39 -2.77
N ILE A 232 9.91 -16.37 -1.94
CA ILE A 232 9.08 -16.46 -0.75
C ILE A 232 7.81 -15.65 -1.03
N ARG A 233 6.65 -16.30 -0.90
CA ARG A 233 5.36 -15.64 -1.08
C ARG A 233 4.86 -15.05 0.22
N VAL A 234 4.52 -13.76 0.19
CA VAL A 234 3.89 -13.03 1.28
C VAL A 234 2.49 -12.59 0.88
N GLU A 235 1.53 -12.76 1.80
CA GLU A 235 0.12 -12.37 1.64
C GLU A 235 -0.23 -11.26 2.63
N PRO A 236 -0.24 -9.98 2.23
CA PRO A 236 -0.72 -8.89 3.07
C PRO A 236 -2.26 -8.90 3.13
N GLU A 237 -2.79 -8.79 4.33
CA GLU A 237 -4.21 -8.68 4.60
C GLU A 237 -4.46 -7.45 5.48
N ALA A 238 -5.43 -6.61 5.10
CA ALA A 238 -5.84 -5.50 5.95
C ALA A 238 -6.82 -5.99 7.02
N GLU A 239 -6.52 -5.76 8.27
CA GLU A 239 -7.39 -6.14 9.40
C GLU A 239 -8.59 -5.21 9.55
N SER A 240 -8.52 -3.99 9.00
CA SER A 240 -9.56 -2.97 9.10
C SER A 240 -9.62 -2.11 7.84
N GLY A 241 -10.57 -1.16 7.79
CA GLY A 241 -10.67 -0.16 6.75
C GLY A 241 -11.27 -0.66 5.43
N VAL A 242 -11.07 0.13 4.38
CA VAL A 242 -11.66 -0.10 3.04
C VAL A 242 -11.10 -1.36 2.37
N LEU A 243 -9.90 -1.80 2.77
CA LEU A 243 -9.23 -2.98 2.23
C LEU A 243 -9.68 -4.29 2.87
N LYS A 244 -10.33 -4.26 4.03
CA LYS A 244 -10.80 -5.47 4.72
C LYS A 244 -11.77 -6.24 3.82
N GLY A 245 -11.37 -7.44 3.41
CA GLY A 245 -12.19 -8.35 2.61
C GLY A 245 -12.43 -7.93 1.15
N LYS A 246 -11.89 -6.79 0.68
CA LYS A 246 -12.13 -6.29 -0.69
C LYS A 246 -11.12 -6.74 -1.73
N GLY A 247 -9.96 -7.25 -1.32
CA GLY A 247 -8.94 -7.73 -2.24
C GLY A 247 -8.04 -8.75 -1.57
N LYS A 248 -7.45 -9.61 -2.38
CA LYS A 248 -6.32 -10.44 -1.96
C LYS A 248 -5.12 -9.99 -2.74
N ALA A 249 -4.01 -9.82 -2.03
CA ALA A 249 -2.73 -9.47 -2.62
C ALA A 249 -1.70 -10.55 -2.30
N TRP A 250 -0.74 -10.72 -3.18
CA TRP A 250 0.38 -11.63 -3.05
C TRP A 250 1.62 -10.95 -3.59
N ILE A 251 2.72 -11.06 -2.87
CA ILE A 251 4.01 -10.55 -3.30
C ILE A 251 5.00 -11.69 -3.20
N TRP A 252 5.77 -11.91 -4.26
CA TRP A 252 6.85 -12.88 -4.31
C TRP A 252 8.18 -12.14 -4.26
N TYR A 253 8.93 -12.38 -3.20
CA TYR A 253 10.28 -11.86 -3.00
C TYR A 253 11.29 -12.94 -3.35
N THR A 254 12.46 -12.58 -3.88
CA THR A 254 13.56 -13.54 -4.01
C THR A 254 13.93 -14.14 -2.65
N ASP A 255 14.22 -15.47 -2.61
CA ASP A 255 14.67 -16.18 -1.40
C ASP A 255 16.19 -15.99 -1.23
N ASP A 256 16.61 -14.73 -1.13
CA ASP A 256 17.99 -14.29 -0.92
C ASP A 256 18.03 -13.08 0.00
N ALA A 257 19.22 -12.59 0.35
CA ALA A 257 19.38 -11.46 1.26
C ALA A 257 18.79 -10.12 0.74
N ASN A 258 18.44 -10.02 -0.55
CA ASN A 258 17.92 -8.80 -1.14
C ASN A 258 16.40 -8.72 -1.06
N HIS A 259 15.70 -9.86 -0.96
CA HIS A 259 14.25 -9.96 -1.02
C HIS A 259 13.65 -9.05 -2.09
N THR A 260 14.15 -9.17 -3.33
CA THR A 260 13.65 -8.36 -4.46
C THR A 260 12.22 -8.78 -4.80
N PRO A 261 11.25 -7.86 -4.89
CA PRO A 261 9.89 -8.21 -5.30
C PRO A 261 9.86 -8.53 -6.81
N VAL A 262 9.76 -9.81 -7.16
CA VAL A 262 9.79 -10.28 -8.57
C VAL A 262 8.41 -10.41 -9.19
N GLN A 263 7.38 -10.61 -8.37
CA GLN A 263 5.99 -10.63 -8.81
C GLN A 263 5.08 -10.06 -7.74
N MET A 264 4.10 -9.28 -8.17
CA MET A 264 3.01 -8.80 -7.31
C MET A 264 1.70 -9.11 -8.00
N ARG A 265 0.72 -9.66 -7.28
CA ARG A 265 -0.59 -10.00 -7.81
C ARG A 265 -1.68 -9.46 -6.89
N THR A 266 -2.73 -8.94 -7.48
CA THR A 266 -3.90 -8.50 -6.71
C THR A 266 -5.18 -8.95 -7.38
N ARG A 267 -6.13 -9.43 -6.57
CA ARG A 267 -7.47 -9.78 -7.03
C ARG A 267 -8.40 -8.58 -6.84
N MET A 268 -8.97 -8.16 -7.94
CA MET A 268 -9.94 -7.07 -8.02
C MET A 268 -11.32 -7.64 -8.32
N PHE A 269 -12.38 -6.84 -8.17
CA PHE A 269 -13.74 -7.24 -8.57
C PHE A 269 -13.88 -7.48 -10.09
N TRP A 270 -13.04 -6.84 -10.91
CA TRP A 270 -13.00 -6.98 -12.38
C TRP A 270 -11.94 -7.96 -12.89
N GLY A 271 -11.19 -8.62 -12.00
CA GLY A 271 -10.23 -9.67 -12.37
C GLY A 271 -8.92 -9.62 -11.61
N MET A 272 -7.95 -10.37 -12.10
CA MET A 272 -6.61 -10.46 -11.55
C MET A 272 -5.69 -9.50 -12.29
N LEU A 273 -4.93 -8.68 -11.56
CA LEU A 273 -3.83 -7.88 -12.05
C LEU A 273 -2.51 -8.45 -11.52
N THR A 274 -1.54 -8.67 -12.39
CA THR A 274 -0.23 -9.22 -12.03
C THR A 274 0.87 -8.35 -12.59
N PHE A 275 1.76 -7.88 -11.72
CA PHE A 275 3.02 -7.24 -12.11
C PHE A 275 4.12 -8.29 -12.09
N LYS A 276 4.86 -8.45 -13.19
CA LYS A 276 5.98 -9.38 -13.32
C LYS A 276 7.24 -8.60 -13.63
N LEU A 277 8.31 -8.90 -12.92
CA LEU A 277 9.62 -8.30 -13.14
C LEU A 277 10.14 -8.69 -14.54
N THR A 278 10.50 -7.70 -15.34
CA THR A 278 11.03 -7.90 -16.70
C THR A 278 12.52 -7.59 -16.78
N ARG A 279 13.01 -6.67 -15.94
CA ARG A 279 14.41 -6.24 -15.95
C ARG A 279 14.78 -5.55 -14.62
N ILE A 280 16.05 -5.67 -14.26
CA ILE A 280 16.68 -4.92 -13.18
C ILE A 280 17.83 -4.11 -13.78
N ASP A 281 17.73 -2.79 -13.75
CA ASP A 281 18.84 -1.91 -14.06
C ASP A 281 19.59 -1.58 -12.75
N ARG A 282 20.91 -1.68 -12.76
CA ARG A 282 21.77 -1.32 -11.64
C ARG A 282 22.53 -0.04 -12.00
N ALA A 283 22.69 0.86 -11.04
CA ALA A 283 23.64 1.98 -11.23
C ALA A 283 25.04 1.39 -11.48
N GLN A 284 25.70 1.90 -12.50
CA GLN A 284 27.11 1.62 -12.79
C GLN A 284 28.01 2.28 -11.74
#